data_780c520b4fcd6d9153a468dd8f760e0b
#
_entry.id   780c520b4fcd6d9153a468dd8f760e0b
#
_cell.length_a   1.000
_cell.length_b   1.000
_cell.length_c   1.000
_cell.angle_alpha   90.00
_cell.angle_beta   90.00
_cell.angle_gamma   90.00
#
_symmetry.space_group_name_H-M   'P 1'
#
loop_
_entity.id
_entity.type
_entity.pdbx_description
1 polymer ?
#
loop_
_entity_poly.entity_id
_entity_poly.type
_entity_poly.pdbx_seq_one_letter_code
_entity_poly.pdbx_strand_id
1 'polypeptide(L)'
;MKRFFLFFVLLWIFVSCGKSDNQQDNRLYDNWKYIGYRDKALKFHSPSSYVADCKSCYTVHFKNDDFFDIQICSNKGGGKYQIDAQRHQLFSQGYGLTEIYDPMCPDEEGFSISGNYRFIGDTLAISPNETLTSLFVKATTYIPHVDPPRYYKRGVLNLAPQGSYDCSAVSHTLVLEDNSGTLSITYDQTLDLSSYEGKPVSIWGYFTSKFKNCPETFHIERIVKLY
;
A
#
# COMPACT_ATOMS: atom_id res chain seq x y z
N MET A 1 -17.38 -74.49 -4.37
CA MET A 1 -16.57 -73.49 -5.06
C MET A 1 -17.35 -72.18 -5.42
N LYS A 2 -18.19 -71.65 -4.52
CA LYS A 2 -18.94 -70.40 -4.75
C LYS A 2 -18.72 -69.29 -3.67
N ARG A 3 -17.78 -69.51 -2.73
CA ARG A 3 -17.52 -68.53 -1.66
C ARG A 3 -16.23 -67.73 -1.81
N PHE A 4 -15.41 -67.99 -2.81
CA PHE A 4 -14.15 -67.30 -3.03
C PHE A 4 -14.24 -66.08 -3.98
N PHE A 5 -15.34 -65.93 -4.69
CA PHE A 5 -15.50 -64.83 -5.66
C PHE A 5 -16.00 -63.50 -5.01
N LEU A 6 -16.59 -63.58 -3.84
CA LEU A 6 -17.11 -62.36 -3.19
C LEU A 6 -16.05 -61.55 -2.45
N PHE A 7 -14.90 -62.15 -2.16
CA PHE A 7 -13.82 -61.43 -1.46
C PHE A 7 -12.93 -60.57 -2.40
N PHE A 8 -12.90 -60.86 -3.68
CA PHE A 8 -12.10 -60.14 -4.64
C PHE A 8 -12.78 -58.86 -5.17
N VAL A 9 -14.09 -58.77 -5.08
CA VAL A 9 -14.82 -57.56 -5.52
C VAL A 9 -14.80 -56.46 -4.44
N LEU A 10 -14.65 -56.81 -3.18
CA LEU A 10 -14.57 -55.85 -2.08
C LEU A 10 -13.19 -55.18 -1.95
N LEU A 11 -12.14 -55.74 -2.55
CA LEU A 11 -10.80 -55.15 -2.48
C LEU A 11 -10.54 -54.05 -3.52
N TRP A 12 -11.43 -53.89 -4.50
CA TRP A 12 -11.28 -52.87 -5.55
C TRP A 12 -11.95 -51.50 -5.22
N ILE A 13 -12.68 -51.45 -4.11
CA ILE A 13 -13.40 -50.21 -3.75
C ILE A 13 -12.51 -49.26 -2.91
N PHE A 14 -11.34 -49.72 -2.42
CA PHE A 14 -10.47 -48.92 -1.54
C PHE A 14 -9.26 -48.28 -2.25
N VAL A 15 -9.13 -48.40 -3.55
CA VAL A 15 -8.08 -47.72 -4.33
C VAL A 15 -8.66 -46.57 -5.16
N SER A 16 -9.75 -45.98 -4.71
CA SER A 16 -10.01 -44.59 -5.04
C SER A 16 -9.20 -43.74 -4.04
N CYS A 17 -7.89 -43.84 -4.18
CA CYS A 17 -6.98 -42.86 -3.60
C CYS A 17 -7.37 -41.51 -4.23
N GLY A 18 -8.14 -40.75 -3.49
CA GLY A 18 -8.50 -39.40 -3.90
C GLY A 18 -7.19 -38.71 -4.27
N LYS A 19 -7.00 -38.43 -5.57
CA LYS A 19 -6.23 -37.28 -5.91
C LYS A 19 -6.86 -36.16 -5.09
N SER A 20 -6.18 -35.74 -4.03
CA SER A 20 -6.42 -34.41 -3.48
C SER A 20 -6.16 -33.52 -4.68
N ASP A 21 -7.22 -33.16 -5.40
CA ASP A 21 -7.17 -31.99 -6.25
C ASP A 21 -6.67 -30.91 -5.31
N ASN A 22 -5.39 -30.58 -5.41
CA ASN A 22 -4.85 -29.33 -4.95
C ASN A 22 -5.57 -28.27 -5.78
N GLN A 23 -6.82 -28.01 -5.42
CA GLN A 23 -7.63 -26.98 -6.06
C GLN A 23 -7.04 -25.67 -5.53
N GLN A 24 -5.96 -25.30 -6.20
CA GLN A 24 -5.24 -24.05 -6.01
C GLN A 24 -6.30 -22.97 -6.13
N ASP A 25 -6.46 -22.15 -5.10
CA ASP A 25 -7.51 -21.13 -5.09
C ASP A 25 -7.17 -20.05 -6.14
N ASN A 26 -7.71 -20.24 -7.36
CA ASN A 26 -7.46 -19.36 -8.51
C ASN A 26 -7.79 -17.88 -8.22
N ARG A 27 -8.56 -17.60 -7.16
CA ARG A 27 -8.84 -16.22 -6.75
C ARG A 27 -7.59 -15.48 -6.29
N LEU A 28 -6.55 -16.20 -5.83
CA LEU A 28 -5.30 -15.59 -5.41
C LEU A 28 -4.55 -14.96 -6.60
N TYR A 29 -4.66 -15.55 -7.80
CA TYR A 29 -3.98 -15.09 -9.01
C TYR A 29 -4.59 -13.82 -9.56
N ASP A 30 -4.29 -12.70 -8.89
CA ASP A 30 -4.77 -11.37 -9.27
C ASP A 30 -3.76 -10.32 -8.80
N ASN A 31 -4.02 -9.09 -9.17
CA ASN A 31 -3.28 -7.93 -8.67
C ASN A 31 -4.03 -7.33 -7.48
N TRP A 32 -3.42 -7.40 -6.30
CA TRP A 32 -4.00 -7.03 -5.02
C TRP A 32 -3.42 -5.72 -4.52
N LYS A 33 -4.29 -4.79 -4.12
CA LYS A 33 -3.95 -3.51 -3.51
C LYS A 33 -4.15 -3.59 -2.00
N TYR A 34 -3.12 -3.28 -1.22
CA TYR A 34 -3.21 -3.14 0.23
C TYR A 34 -4.12 -1.96 0.62
N ILE A 35 -5.04 -2.21 1.53
CA ILE A 35 -6.01 -1.22 2.02
C ILE A 35 -5.93 -0.98 3.53
N GLY A 36 -5.00 -1.62 4.23
CA GLY A 36 -4.82 -1.50 5.67
C GLY A 36 -4.79 -2.85 6.36
N TYR A 37 -4.86 -2.83 7.69
CA TYR A 37 -4.80 -4.04 8.48
C TYR A 37 -5.82 -4.04 9.62
N ARG A 38 -6.04 -5.21 10.21
CA ARG A 38 -6.73 -5.38 11.49
C ARG A 38 -5.76 -5.85 12.54
N ASP A 39 -5.84 -5.25 13.73
CA ASP A 39 -5.11 -5.66 14.91
C ASP A 39 -5.79 -6.85 15.64
N LYS A 40 -5.19 -7.29 16.75
CA LYS A 40 -5.73 -8.37 17.60
C LYS A 40 -7.16 -8.10 18.11
N ALA A 41 -7.52 -6.84 18.30
CA ALA A 41 -8.86 -6.44 18.71
C ALA A 41 -9.84 -6.34 17.52
N LEU A 42 -9.43 -6.78 16.32
CA LEU A 42 -10.17 -6.68 15.06
C LEU A 42 -10.47 -5.24 14.61
N LYS A 43 -9.84 -4.25 15.25
CA LYS A 43 -9.94 -2.86 14.85
C LYS A 43 -9.23 -2.66 13.51
N PHE A 44 -9.90 -1.99 12.58
CA PHE A 44 -9.33 -1.65 11.29
C PHE A 44 -8.44 -0.39 11.39
N HIS A 45 -7.27 -0.47 10.78
CA HIS A 45 -6.31 0.63 10.63
C HIS A 45 -6.09 0.88 9.14
N SER A 46 -6.45 2.09 8.70
CA SER A 46 -6.21 2.51 7.32
C SER A 46 -4.72 2.68 7.06
N PRO A 47 -4.26 2.47 5.82
CA PRO A 47 -2.90 2.85 5.44
C PRO A 47 -2.74 4.37 5.50
N SER A 48 -1.51 4.86 5.38
CA SER A 48 -1.25 6.29 5.22
C SER A 48 -2.03 6.87 4.02
N SER A 49 -2.31 8.18 4.05
CA SER A 49 -2.98 8.86 2.93
C SER A 49 -2.20 8.69 1.63
N TYR A 50 -0.85 8.73 1.68
CA TYR A 50 0.00 8.46 0.53
C TYR A 50 -0.32 7.10 -0.13
N VAL A 51 -0.42 6.04 0.66
CA VAL A 51 -0.71 4.69 0.15
C VAL A 51 -2.17 4.55 -0.26
N ALA A 52 -3.10 5.15 0.49
CA ALA A 52 -4.51 5.15 0.17
C ALA A 52 -4.81 5.86 -1.16
N ASP A 53 -4.12 6.95 -1.47
CA ASP A 53 -4.35 7.74 -2.69
C ASP A 53 -3.57 7.20 -3.90
N CYS A 54 -2.54 6.40 -3.66
CA CYS A 54 -1.73 5.80 -4.71
C CYS A 54 -2.28 4.45 -5.16
N LYS A 55 -2.85 4.38 -6.36
CA LYS A 55 -3.45 3.15 -6.90
C LYS A 55 -2.45 1.99 -7.03
N SER A 56 -1.20 2.28 -7.35
CA SER A 56 -0.15 1.27 -7.59
C SER A 56 0.76 1.03 -6.39
N CYS A 57 0.70 1.86 -5.32
CA CYS A 57 1.54 1.66 -4.14
C CYS A 57 1.04 0.48 -3.30
N TYR A 58 1.99 -0.30 -2.76
CA TYR A 58 1.68 -1.48 -1.96
C TYR A 58 0.71 -2.44 -2.66
N THR A 59 1.10 -2.82 -3.87
CA THR A 59 0.40 -3.85 -4.66
C THR A 59 1.23 -5.11 -4.74
N VAL A 60 0.55 -6.25 -4.81
CA VAL A 60 1.15 -7.56 -5.06
C VAL A 60 0.35 -8.28 -6.14
N HIS A 61 1.04 -8.85 -7.11
CA HIS A 61 0.45 -9.67 -8.16
C HIS A 61 0.95 -11.10 -8.03
N PHE A 62 0.13 -11.99 -7.49
CA PHE A 62 0.43 -13.41 -7.47
C PHE A 62 0.16 -14.02 -8.83
N LYS A 63 1.15 -14.67 -9.41
CA LYS A 63 1.10 -15.33 -10.71
C LYS A 63 0.92 -16.84 -10.53
N ASN A 64 0.45 -17.50 -11.56
CA ASN A 64 0.21 -18.95 -11.52
C ASN A 64 1.47 -19.82 -11.70
N ASP A 65 2.65 -19.20 -11.77
CA ASP A 65 3.96 -19.84 -11.93
C ASP A 65 4.82 -19.80 -10.66
N ASP A 66 4.18 -19.67 -9.49
CA ASP A 66 4.80 -19.56 -8.16
C ASP A 66 5.67 -18.31 -7.96
N PHE A 67 5.49 -17.31 -8.81
CA PHE A 67 6.13 -16.00 -8.67
C PHE A 67 5.11 -14.92 -8.34
N PHE A 68 5.56 -13.89 -7.65
CA PHE A 68 4.80 -12.67 -7.48
C PHE A 68 5.62 -11.45 -7.87
N ASP A 69 4.93 -10.43 -8.38
CA ASP A 69 5.46 -9.09 -8.48
C ASP A 69 4.94 -8.26 -7.30
N ILE A 70 5.75 -7.34 -6.83
CA ILE A 70 5.39 -6.42 -5.75
C ILE A 70 5.80 -5.00 -6.14
N GLN A 71 4.98 -4.03 -5.78
CA GLN A 71 5.31 -2.63 -5.86
C GLN A 71 5.08 -1.97 -4.51
N ILE A 72 6.13 -1.39 -3.93
CA ILE A 72 6.09 -0.60 -2.71
C ILE A 72 6.49 0.82 -3.09
N CYS A 73 5.52 1.73 -3.16
CA CYS A 73 5.70 3.09 -3.68
C CYS A 73 6.37 3.08 -5.07
N SER A 74 7.55 3.70 -5.19
CA SER A 74 8.33 3.75 -6.43
C SER A 74 9.15 2.48 -6.69
N ASN A 75 9.33 1.63 -5.68
CA ASN A 75 10.11 0.40 -5.78
C ASN A 75 9.28 -0.74 -6.34
N LYS A 76 9.88 -1.45 -7.29
CA LYS A 76 9.31 -2.65 -7.91
C LYS A 76 10.21 -3.84 -7.66
N GLY A 77 9.60 -4.98 -7.50
CA GLY A 77 10.34 -6.21 -7.30
C GLY A 77 9.46 -7.44 -7.40
N GLY A 78 9.95 -8.53 -6.86
CA GLY A 78 9.21 -9.77 -6.85
C GLY A 78 10.03 -10.89 -6.22
N GLY A 79 9.39 -12.03 -6.09
CA GLY A 79 9.98 -13.21 -5.49
C GLY A 79 9.18 -14.46 -5.80
N LYS A 80 9.56 -15.55 -5.13
CA LYS A 80 8.83 -16.81 -5.19
C LYS A 80 7.89 -16.93 -4.00
N TYR A 81 6.80 -17.65 -4.20
CA TYR A 81 5.89 -18.03 -3.14
C TYR A 81 5.47 -19.49 -3.26
N GLN A 82 4.92 -20.02 -2.18
CA GLN A 82 4.33 -21.35 -2.12
C GLN A 82 2.97 -21.26 -1.43
N ILE A 83 2.03 -22.08 -1.88
CA ILE A 83 0.70 -22.17 -1.29
C ILE A 83 0.52 -23.58 -0.71
N ASP A 84 0.16 -23.65 0.57
CA ASP A 84 -0.48 -24.83 1.15
C ASP A 84 -1.99 -24.60 1.12
N ALA A 85 -2.64 -25.08 0.08
CA ALA A 85 -4.09 -24.90 -0.11
C ALA A 85 -4.92 -25.60 0.97
N GLN A 86 -4.43 -26.70 1.56
CA GLN A 86 -5.14 -27.43 2.62
C GLN A 86 -5.16 -26.63 3.92
N ARG A 87 -4.06 -25.93 4.23
CA ARG A 87 -3.93 -25.12 5.44
C ARG A 87 -4.25 -23.64 5.19
N HIS A 88 -4.55 -23.26 3.96
CA HIS A 88 -4.72 -21.87 3.56
C HIS A 88 -3.51 -21.00 3.96
N GLN A 89 -2.30 -21.51 3.70
CA GLN A 89 -1.06 -20.83 4.03
C GLN A 89 -0.34 -20.37 2.77
N LEU A 90 0.16 -19.16 2.83
CA LEU A 90 0.96 -18.51 1.80
C LEU A 90 2.34 -18.19 2.37
N PHE A 91 3.38 -18.68 1.72
CA PHE A 91 4.77 -18.48 2.13
C PHE A 91 5.52 -17.74 1.03
N SER A 92 5.94 -16.50 1.27
CA SER A 92 6.90 -15.84 0.40
C SER A 92 8.32 -16.24 0.81
N GLN A 93 9.16 -16.55 -0.17
CA GLN A 93 10.57 -16.90 0.04
C GLN A 93 11.49 -15.67 0.09
N GLY A 94 10.93 -14.51 0.42
CA GLY A 94 11.60 -13.23 0.31
C GLY A 94 11.40 -12.59 -1.07
N TYR A 95 11.75 -11.34 -1.17
CA TYR A 95 11.67 -10.59 -2.44
C TYR A 95 12.78 -9.55 -2.51
N GLY A 96 13.26 -9.29 -3.74
CA GLY A 96 14.11 -8.16 -4.03
C GLY A 96 13.29 -6.97 -4.50
N LEU A 97 13.68 -5.78 -4.12
CA LEU A 97 13.13 -4.51 -4.60
C LEU A 97 14.21 -3.68 -5.28
N THR A 98 13.82 -2.84 -6.22
CA THR A 98 14.68 -1.75 -6.68
C THR A 98 14.93 -0.79 -5.51
N GLU A 99 16.14 -0.22 -5.44
CA GLU A 99 16.51 0.74 -4.39
C GLU A 99 16.32 2.18 -4.89
N ILE A 100 15.08 2.55 -5.16
CA ILE A 100 14.76 3.94 -5.49
C ILE A 100 14.45 4.65 -4.17
N TYR A 101 15.25 5.68 -3.87
CA TYR A 101 14.97 6.50 -2.70
C TYR A 101 13.68 7.29 -2.92
N ASP A 102 12.68 6.99 -2.13
CA ASP A 102 11.40 7.69 -2.08
C ASP A 102 11.15 8.14 -0.63
N PRO A 103 11.53 9.39 -0.29
CA PRO A 103 11.44 9.87 1.09
C PRO A 103 10.00 9.99 1.58
N MET A 104 9.03 9.93 0.68
CA MET A 104 7.61 10.00 1.00
C MET A 104 6.97 8.63 1.17
N CYS A 105 7.68 7.55 0.81
CA CYS A 105 7.19 6.20 0.99
C CYS A 105 7.18 5.83 2.47
N PRO A 106 6.02 5.70 3.10
CA PRO A 106 5.97 5.28 4.50
C PRO A 106 6.24 3.78 4.59
N ASP A 107 6.82 3.37 5.70
CA ASP A 107 6.76 1.98 6.13
C ASP A 107 5.33 1.69 6.61
N GLU A 108 4.57 0.95 5.84
CA GLU A 108 3.20 0.61 6.22
C GLU A 108 3.18 -0.51 7.25
N GLU A 109 2.79 -0.14 8.46
CA GLU A 109 2.50 -1.12 9.50
C GLU A 109 1.43 -2.10 9.00
N GLY A 110 1.62 -3.36 9.33
CA GLY A 110 0.66 -4.39 8.99
C GLY A 110 0.67 -4.86 7.54
N PHE A 111 1.55 -4.38 6.68
CA PHE A 111 1.71 -4.94 5.34
C PHE A 111 2.48 -6.27 5.39
N SER A 112 1.83 -7.35 5.00
CA SER A 112 2.44 -8.67 4.87
C SER A 112 1.82 -9.44 3.71
N ILE A 113 2.66 -10.17 2.98
CA ILE A 113 2.27 -11.06 1.89
C ILE A 113 2.51 -12.55 2.21
N SER A 114 2.79 -12.86 3.48
CA SER A 114 2.98 -14.23 3.97
C SER A 114 2.14 -14.48 5.21
N GLY A 115 1.60 -15.69 5.34
CA GLY A 115 0.80 -16.10 6.50
C GLY A 115 -0.42 -16.92 6.13
N ASN A 116 -1.33 -17.09 7.08
CA ASN A 116 -2.62 -17.71 6.80
C ASN A 116 -3.46 -16.77 5.96
N TYR A 117 -3.96 -17.24 4.82
CA TYR A 117 -4.81 -16.43 3.96
C TYR A 117 -6.26 -16.91 3.93
N ARG A 118 -7.17 -15.98 3.71
CA ARG A 118 -8.59 -16.24 3.48
C ARG A 118 -9.21 -15.15 2.64
N PHE A 119 -10.32 -15.47 2.00
CA PHE A 119 -11.14 -14.49 1.30
C PHE A 119 -12.36 -14.11 2.14
N ILE A 120 -12.64 -12.84 2.25
CA ILE A 120 -13.82 -12.26 2.91
C ILE A 120 -14.56 -11.47 1.81
N GLY A 121 -15.50 -12.13 1.12
CA GLY A 121 -16.02 -11.60 -0.14
C GLY A 121 -14.89 -11.39 -1.16
N ASP A 122 -14.74 -10.17 -1.67
CA ASP A 122 -13.70 -9.79 -2.63
C ASP A 122 -12.41 -9.29 -1.96
N THR A 123 -12.29 -9.41 -0.64
CA THR A 123 -11.10 -9.01 0.12
C THR A 123 -10.22 -10.21 0.40
N LEU A 124 -8.95 -10.13 0.03
CA LEU A 124 -7.91 -11.07 0.47
C LEU A 124 -7.38 -10.61 1.82
N ALA A 125 -7.44 -11.48 2.81
CA ALA A 125 -6.90 -11.27 4.15
C ALA A 125 -5.71 -12.20 4.37
N ILE A 126 -4.56 -11.66 4.76
CA ILE A 126 -3.33 -12.42 5.05
C ILE A 126 -2.92 -12.13 6.49
N SER A 127 -2.85 -13.18 7.32
CA SER A 127 -2.48 -13.08 8.73
C SER A 127 -1.09 -13.69 8.94
N PRO A 128 -0.03 -12.87 9.05
CA PRO A 128 1.32 -13.36 9.32
C PRO A 128 1.43 -13.98 10.74
N ASN A 129 0.57 -13.56 11.65
CA ASN A 129 0.48 -14.06 13.02
C ASN A 129 -0.94 -13.84 13.58
N GLU A 130 -1.14 -14.17 14.87
CA GLU A 130 -2.45 -14.05 15.54
C GLU A 130 -2.85 -12.61 15.88
N THR A 131 -1.94 -11.66 15.77
CA THR A 131 -2.17 -10.27 16.22
C THR A 131 -2.45 -9.30 15.09
N LEU A 132 -2.20 -9.71 13.85
CA LEU A 132 -2.25 -8.82 12.69
C LEU A 132 -2.84 -9.54 11.47
N THR A 133 -3.69 -8.84 10.73
CA THR A 133 -4.24 -9.31 9.45
C THR A 133 -4.19 -8.18 8.42
N SER A 134 -3.33 -8.33 7.43
CA SER A 134 -3.25 -7.45 6.25
C SER A 134 -4.47 -7.65 5.36
N LEU A 135 -5.05 -6.57 4.83
CA LEU A 135 -6.22 -6.60 3.98
C LEU A 135 -5.91 -6.04 2.60
N PHE A 136 -6.40 -6.74 1.59
CA PHE A 136 -6.18 -6.39 0.19
C PHE A 136 -7.49 -6.48 -0.60
N VAL A 137 -7.65 -5.58 -1.56
CA VAL A 137 -8.72 -5.65 -2.57
C VAL A 137 -8.10 -5.78 -3.95
N LYS A 138 -8.88 -6.21 -4.94
CA LYS A 138 -8.39 -6.25 -6.32
C LYS A 138 -8.01 -4.84 -6.77
N ALA A 139 -6.79 -4.68 -7.29
CA ALA A 139 -6.28 -3.37 -7.71
C ALA A 139 -7.13 -2.75 -8.84
N THR A 140 -7.80 -3.57 -9.64
CA THR A 140 -8.73 -3.15 -10.69
C THR A 140 -10.01 -2.50 -10.15
N THR A 141 -10.45 -2.92 -8.95
CA THR A 141 -11.67 -2.39 -8.29
C THR A 141 -11.35 -1.32 -7.26
N TYR A 142 -10.06 -1.11 -6.96
CA TYR A 142 -9.66 -0.09 -6.00
C TYR A 142 -9.89 1.31 -6.57
N ILE A 143 -10.71 2.08 -5.90
CA ILE A 143 -10.94 3.49 -6.18
C ILE A 143 -10.14 4.25 -5.12
N PRO A 144 -9.08 4.99 -5.50
CA PRO A 144 -8.38 5.87 -4.57
C PRO A 144 -9.38 6.84 -3.94
N HIS A 145 -9.15 7.22 -2.69
CA HIS A 145 -9.94 8.28 -2.08
C HIS A 145 -9.87 9.51 -2.99
N VAL A 146 -11.02 10.06 -3.38
CA VAL A 146 -11.09 11.19 -4.34
C VAL A 146 -10.81 12.49 -3.58
N ASP A 147 -9.67 12.54 -2.93
CA ASP A 147 -9.08 13.77 -2.45
C ASP A 147 -8.36 14.48 -3.61
N PRO A 148 -8.11 15.77 -3.54
CA PRO A 148 -7.37 16.47 -4.58
C PRO A 148 -6.05 15.75 -4.85
N PRO A 149 -5.57 15.69 -6.11
CA PRO A 149 -4.36 14.98 -6.46
C PRO A 149 -3.20 15.47 -5.61
N ARG A 150 -2.44 14.51 -5.06
CA ARG A 150 -1.27 14.81 -4.23
C ARG A 150 -0.03 14.99 -5.11
N TYR A 151 0.80 15.93 -4.73
CA TYR A 151 2.02 16.26 -5.44
C TYR A 151 3.21 16.22 -4.50
N TYR A 152 4.34 15.84 -5.05
CA TYR A 152 5.63 15.89 -4.42
C TYR A 152 6.38 17.13 -4.93
N LYS A 153 6.95 17.93 -4.05
CA LYS A 153 7.74 19.12 -4.39
C LYS A 153 9.01 19.17 -3.55
N ARG A 154 10.07 19.66 -4.14
CA ARG A 154 11.36 19.91 -3.47
C ARG A 154 11.75 21.36 -3.61
N GLY A 155 12.39 21.88 -2.56
CA GLY A 155 12.81 23.28 -2.56
C GLY A 155 13.32 23.72 -1.20
N VAL A 156 13.50 25.02 -1.06
CA VAL A 156 13.86 25.65 0.23
C VAL A 156 12.62 26.30 0.83
N LEU A 157 12.28 25.87 2.05
CA LEU A 157 11.15 26.43 2.78
C LEU A 157 11.56 27.72 3.49
N ASN A 158 10.81 28.80 3.28
CA ASN A 158 11.04 30.08 3.93
C ASN A 158 9.75 30.61 4.56
N LEU A 159 9.88 31.46 5.59
CA LEU A 159 8.73 32.23 6.07
C LEU A 159 8.19 33.12 4.95
N ALA A 160 6.88 33.22 4.86
CA ALA A 160 6.24 34.15 3.93
C ALA A 160 6.54 35.60 4.39
N PRO A 161 6.86 36.52 3.47
CA PRO A 161 7.03 37.92 3.83
C PRO A 161 5.73 38.47 4.44
N GLN A 162 5.84 39.15 5.59
CA GLN A 162 4.67 39.75 6.25
C GLN A 162 4.01 40.77 5.32
N GLY A 163 2.69 40.66 5.18
CA GLY A 163 1.89 41.57 4.37
C GLY A 163 1.89 41.32 2.85
N SER A 164 2.54 40.24 2.38
CA SER A 164 2.61 39.93 0.95
C SER A 164 1.30 39.38 0.38
N TYR A 165 0.38 38.93 1.22
CA TYR A 165 -0.85 38.31 0.80
C TYR A 165 -2.02 38.80 1.64
N ASP A 166 -3.12 39.19 1.01
CA ASP A 166 -4.43 39.40 1.67
C ASP A 166 -5.03 38.08 2.24
N CYS A 167 -4.18 37.08 2.40
CA CYS A 167 -4.53 35.72 2.75
C CYS A 167 -3.79 35.29 4.03
N SER A 168 -4.47 35.38 5.15
CA SER A 168 -3.90 35.00 6.47
C SER A 168 -3.54 33.52 6.62
N ALA A 169 -3.92 32.70 5.64
CA ALA A 169 -3.63 31.27 5.66
C ALA A 169 -2.21 30.92 5.14
N VAL A 170 -1.55 31.84 4.39
CA VAL A 170 -0.20 31.62 3.86
C VAL A 170 0.81 31.98 4.94
N SER A 171 1.54 30.98 5.42
CA SER A 171 2.54 31.16 6.47
C SER A 171 3.98 31.04 5.94
N HIS A 172 4.18 30.28 4.89
CA HIS A 172 5.48 29.97 4.32
C HIS A 172 5.45 30.02 2.79
N THR A 173 6.63 30.04 2.20
CA THR A 173 6.86 29.88 0.79
C THR A 173 7.87 28.77 0.53
N LEU A 174 7.73 28.04 -0.56
CA LEU A 174 8.72 27.08 -1.03
C LEU A 174 9.31 27.55 -2.36
N VAL A 175 10.60 27.88 -2.35
CA VAL A 175 11.36 28.15 -3.57
C VAL A 175 11.73 26.81 -4.17
N LEU A 176 11.20 26.49 -5.36
CA LEU A 176 11.38 25.20 -6.00
C LEU A 176 12.82 24.96 -6.45
N GLU A 177 13.31 23.73 -6.27
CA GLU A 177 14.68 23.31 -6.61
C GLU A 177 14.96 23.41 -8.12
N ASP A 178 13.94 23.20 -8.95
CA ASP A 178 14.02 23.28 -10.42
C ASP A 178 13.97 24.71 -10.98
N ASN A 179 13.95 25.71 -10.11
CA ASN A 179 13.81 27.12 -10.44
C ASN A 179 12.51 27.47 -11.18
N SER A 180 11.50 26.60 -11.18
CA SER A 180 10.21 26.86 -11.84
C SER A 180 9.36 27.91 -11.13
N GLY A 181 9.74 28.34 -9.93
CA GLY A 181 9.05 29.39 -9.19
C GLY A 181 8.99 29.17 -7.67
N THR A 182 8.01 29.83 -7.06
CA THR A 182 7.77 29.78 -5.63
C THR A 182 6.32 29.41 -5.38
N LEU A 183 6.10 28.47 -4.48
CA LEU A 183 4.76 28.07 -4.01
C LEU A 183 4.43 28.78 -2.70
N SER A 184 3.18 29.27 -2.60
CA SER A 184 2.62 29.73 -1.33
C SER A 184 2.13 28.51 -0.53
N ILE A 185 2.53 28.41 0.72
CA ILE A 185 2.34 27.21 1.55
C ILE A 185 1.30 27.44 2.64
N THR A 186 0.40 26.47 2.77
CA THR A 186 -0.51 26.32 3.91
C THR A 186 -0.28 24.94 4.56
N TYR A 187 -0.68 24.78 5.81
CA TYR A 187 -0.55 23.52 6.54
C TYR A 187 -1.50 23.48 7.74
N ASP A 188 -1.73 22.31 8.28
CA ASP A 188 -2.46 22.14 9.53
C ASP A 188 -1.59 22.53 10.72
N GLN A 189 -2.18 23.15 11.74
CA GLN A 189 -1.46 23.63 12.93
C GLN A 189 -0.77 22.51 13.73
N THR A 190 -1.05 21.26 13.42
CA THR A 190 -0.38 20.11 14.01
C THR A 190 1.05 19.89 13.49
N LEU A 191 1.39 20.53 12.36
CA LEU A 191 2.71 20.41 11.72
C LEU A 191 3.58 21.60 12.14
N ASP A 192 4.68 21.35 12.83
CA ASP A 192 5.64 22.41 13.15
C ASP A 192 6.64 22.60 12.00
N LEU A 193 6.49 23.69 11.24
CA LEU A 193 7.36 24.04 10.13
C LEU A 193 8.60 24.85 10.53
N SER A 194 8.67 25.39 11.75
CA SER A 194 9.75 26.27 12.18
C SER A 194 11.13 25.61 12.10
N SER A 195 11.19 24.30 12.37
CA SER A 195 12.43 23.54 12.31
C SER A 195 12.97 23.32 10.89
N TYR A 196 12.19 23.64 9.85
CA TYR A 196 12.49 23.45 8.44
C TYR A 196 12.82 24.76 7.70
N GLU A 197 12.62 25.91 8.34
CA GLU A 197 12.88 27.22 7.73
C GLU A 197 14.32 27.39 7.27
N GLY A 198 14.48 27.95 6.08
CA GLY A 198 15.78 28.14 5.42
C GLY A 198 16.48 26.85 4.98
N LYS A 199 15.81 25.71 5.01
CA LYS A 199 16.42 24.41 4.71
C LYS A 199 15.85 23.81 3.45
N PRO A 200 16.66 23.01 2.72
CA PRO A 200 16.16 22.19 1.65
C PRO A 200 15.25 21.10 2.21
N VAL A 201 14.05 20.99 1.63
CA VAL A 201 13.01 20.08 2.06
C VAL A 201 12.34 19.37 0.88
N SER A 202 11.77 18.23 1.16
CA SER A 202 10.77 17.59 0.33
C SER A 202 9.43 17.72 1.02
N ILE A 203 8.42 18.13 0.29
CA ILE A 203 7.04 18.25 0.78
C ILE A 203 6.09 17.40 -0.05
N TRP A 204 5.06 16.93 0.60
CA TRP A 204 3.94 16.22 0.01
C TRP A 204 2.65 16.92 0.41
N GLY A 205 1.73 17.06 -0.53
CA GLY A 205 0.46 17.72 -0.30
C GLY A 205 -0.33 17.95 -1.59
N TYR A 206 -1.24 18.89 -1.55
CA TYR A 206 -2.13 19.17 -2.67
C TYR A 206 -2.32 20.66 -2.90
N PHE A 207 -2.68 21.04 -4.13
CA PHE A 207 -3.06 22.41 -4.43
C PHE A 207 -4.48 22.69 -3.97
N THR A 208 -4.65 23.78 -3.25
CA THR A 208 -5.98 24.28 -2.88
C THR A 208 -6.49 25.20 -3.97
N SER A 209 -7.79 25.17 -4.21
CA SER A 209 -8.41 26.10 -5.16
C SER A 209 -8.26 27.56 -4.70
N LYS A 210 -8.13 28.47 -5.67
CA LYS A 210 -8.16 29.91 -5.39
C LYS A 210 -9.44 30.31 -4.66
N PHE A 211 -9.28 30.96 -3.53
CA PHE A 211 -10.41 31.47 -2.76
C PHE A 211 -10.34 32.99 -2.64
N LYS A 212 -11.28 33.70 -3.22
CA LYS A 212 -11.33 35.19 -3.28
C LYS A 212 -10.00 35.77 -3.84
N ASN A 213 -9.29 36.56 -3.03
CA ASN A 213 -8.04 37.20 -3.40
C ASN A 213 -6.79 36.38 -3.02
N CYS A 214 -6.98 35.16 -2.49
CA CYS A 214 -5.87 34.26 -2.17
C CYS A 214 -5.34 33.61 -3.45
N PRO A 215 -4.01 33.57 -3.67
CA PRO A 215 -3.43 32.79 -4.74
C PRO A 215 -3.73 31.29 -4.52
N GLU A 216 -3.54 30.50 -5.55
CA GLU A 216 -3.46 29.06 -5.38
C GLU A 216 -2.36 28.73 -4.37
N THR A 217 -2.66 27.94 -3.36
CA THR A 217 -1.70 27.57 -2.32
C THR A 217 -1.47 26.07 -2.35
N PHE A 218 -0.29 25.67 -1.90
CA PHE A 218 0.04 24.26 -1.71
C PHE A 218 -0.12 23.90 -0.23
N HIS A 219 -1.04 23.00 0.07
CA HIS A 219 -1.27 22.52 1.43
C HIS A 219 -0.33 21.37 1.72
N ILE A 220 0.54 21.53 2.74
CA ILE A 220 1.48 20.49 3.16
C ILE A 220 0.81 19.53 4.12
N GLU A 221 0.87 18.23 3.80
CA GLU A 221 0.47 17.14 4.68
C GLU A 221 1.70 16.46 5.32
N ARG A 222 2.84 16.52 4.62
CA ARG A 222 4.10 15.91 5.09
C ARG A 222 5.30 16.70 4.62
N ILE A 223 6.33 16.78 5.46
CA ILE A 223 7.60 17.44 5.16
C ILE A 223 8.78 16.62 5.68
N VAL A 224 9.87 16.58 4.92
CA VAL A 224 11.12 15.88 5.24
C VAL A 224 12.29 16.78 4.88
N LYS A 225 13.30 16.88 5.77
CA LYS A 225 14.58 17.54 5.45
C LYS A 225 15.35 16.74 4.43
N LEU A 226 15.95 17.44 3.47
CA LEU A 226 16.97 16.89 2.61
C LEU A 226 18.34 17.16 3.24
N TYR A 227 19.20 16.17 3.28
CA TYR A 227 20.56 16.26 3.79
C TYR A 227 21.52 16.72 2.71
#